data_7ebed14d56728c2655907208d5e28843
#
_entry.id   7ebed14d56728c2655907208d5e28843
#
_cell.length_a   1.000
_cell.length_b   1.000
_cell.length_c   1.000
_cell.angle_alpha   90.00
_cell.angle_beta   90.00
_cell.angle_gamma   90.00
#
_symmetry.space_group_name_H-M   'P 1'
#
loop_
_entity.id
_entity.type
_entity.pdbx_description
1 polymer ?
#
loop_
_entity_poly.entity_id
_entity_poly.type
_entity_poly.pdbx_seq_one_letter_code
_entity_poly.pdbx_strand_id
1 'polypeptide(L)'
;PYLRQRIDSVLAQTYSDIEVVLLDDCSTDGSQAIMECYRNHPRIRHIVCNDRNSGSAFSQWYKGFALTQGDYIWIAESDDFADPAFLERCVAELDADPACVVAHTLSRTVDADGRPFGKVRHAGRPVRRMDGRTFVLRHLLRRNEIYNASMAVFRRSALPAPEACEVFRYAGDWYFWMLVALQGRVSTVFEPLN
;
A
#
# COMPACT_ATOMS: atom_id res chain seq x y z
N PRO A 1 7.28 -13.70 -10.80
CA PRO A 1 6.32 -14.82 -10.67
C PRO A 1 4.99 -14.39 -10.04
N TYR A 2 4.98 -13.43 -9.10
CA TYR A 2 3.80 -13.06 -8.31
C TYR A 2 2.92 -11.96 -8.93
N LEU A 3 3.41 -11.22 -9.93
CA LEU A 3 2.74 -10.04 -10.48
C LEU A 3 1.30 -10.31 -10.94
N ARG A 4 1.03 -11.44 -11.61
CA ARG A 4 -0.34 -11.80 -12.04
C ARG A 4 -1.26 -11.97 -10.83
N GLN A 5 -0.82 -12.73 -9.83
CA GLN A 5 -1.57 -12.93 -8.57
C GLN A 5 -1.85 -11.59 -7.89
N ARG A 6 -0.87 -10.68 -7.89
CA ARG A 6 -1.03 -9.33 -7.32
C ARG A 6 -2.10 -8.54 -8.05
N ILE A 7 -2.01 -8.41 -9.38
CA ILE A 7 -2.98 -7.67 -10.18
C ILE A 7 -4.38 -8.27 -9.98
N ASP A 8 -4.52 -9.59 -10.04
CA ASP A 8 -5.79 -10.27 -9.84
C ASP A 8 -6.37 -9.97 -8.44
N SER A 9 -5.55 -9.96 -7.38
CA SER A 9 -6.01 -9.64 -6.02
C SER A 9 -6.47 -8.18 -5.85
N VAL A 10 -5.85 -7.24 -6.58
CA VAL A 10 -6.30 -5.83 -6.64
C VAL A 10 -7.63 -5.70 -7.37
N LEU A 11 -7.77 -6.39 -8.50
CA LEU A 11 -8.99 -6.36 -9.31
C LEU A 11 -10.17 -7.10 -8.67
N ALA A 12 -9.89 -8.04 -7.76
CA ALA A 12 -10.89 -8.80 -7.00
C ALA A 12 -11.39 -8.10 -5.73
N GLN A 13 -10.94 -6.87 -5.44
CA GLN A 13 -11.40 -6.14 -4.26
C GLN A 13 -12.91 -5.89 -4.28
N THR A 14 -13.57 -6.10 -3.13
CA THR A 14 -15.03 -5.87 -2.95
C THR A 14 -15.38 -4.39 -3.03
N TYR A 15 -14.47 -3.51 -2.61
CA TYR A 15 -14.59 -2.07 -2.85
C TYR A 15 -14.39 -1.79 -4.34
N SER A 16 -15.44 -1.37 -5.05
CA SER A 16 -15.48 -1.36 -6.51
C SER A 16 -15.00 -0.06 -7.16
N ASP A 17 -15.05 1.05 -6.42
CA ASP A 17 -14.67 2.38 -6.93
C ASP A 17 -13.14 2.57 -6.83
N ILE A 18 -12.44 1.89 -7.73
CA ILE A 18 -10.98 1.93 -7.81
C ILE A 18 -10.51 2.23 -9.23
N GLU A 19 -9.43 2.97 -9.31
CA GLU A 19 -8.57 3.08 -10.48
C GLU A 19 -7.22 2.43 -10.20
N VAL A 20 -6.64 1.80 -11.20
CA VAL A 20 -5.36 1.09 -11.09
C VAL A 20 -4.37 1.63 -12.09
N VAL A 21 -3.18 1.97 -11.60
CA VAL A 21 -2.02 2.35 -12.41
C VAL A 21 -0.97 1.26 -12.24
N LEU A 22 -0.57 0.64 -13.34
CA LEU A 22 0.52 -0.35 -13.36
C LEU A 22 1.81 0.36 -13.77
N LEU A 23 2.84 0.21 -12.95
CA LEU A 23 4.15 0.83 -13.17
C LEU A 23 5.22 -0.25 -13.25
N ASP A 24 6.08 -0.14 -14.26
CA ASP A 24 7.24 -0.98 -14.45
C ASP A 24 8.50 -0.13 -14.54
N ASP A 25 9.49 -0.43 -13.72
CA ASP A 25 10.75 0.29 -13.65
C ASP A 25 11.84 -0.39 -14.49
N CYS A 26 11.54 -0.65 -15.79
CA CYS A 26 12.46 -1.28 -16.74
C CYS A 26 12.78 -2.75 -16.39
N SER A 27 11.76 -3.55 -16.07
CA SER A 27 11.91 -4.99 -15.79
C SER A 27 12.33 -5.77 -17.04
N THR A 28 13.12 -6.83 -16.84
CA THR A 28 13.65 -7.70 -17.90
C THR A 28 13.09 -9.14 -17.84
N ASP A 29 12.14 -9.41 -16.93
CA ASP A 29 11.63 -10.75 -16.61
C ASP A 29 10.26 -11.09 -17.22
N GLY A 30 9.81 -10.30 -18.20
CA GLY A 30 8.50 -10.47 -18.83
C GLY A 30 7.33 -9.84 -18.09
N SER A 31 7.55 -9.05 -17.01
CA SER A 31 6.52 -8.35 -16.26
C SER A 31 5.67 -7.43 -17.14
N GLN A 32 6.28 -6.74 -18.12
CA GLN A 32 5.56 -5.86 -19.05
C GLN A 32 4.51 -6.64 -19.88
N ALA A 33 4.85 -7.84 -20.36
CA ALA A 33 3.92 -8.68 -21.10
C ALA A 33 2.72 -9.13 -20.23
N ILE A 34 2.95 -9.37 -18.95
CA ILE A 34 1.87 -9.65 -17.98
C ILE A 34 0.96 -8.44 -17.84
N MET A 35 1.51 -7.24 -17.63
CA MET A 35 0.74 -6.00 -17.48
C MET A 35 -0.12 -5.71 -18.73
N GLU A 36 0.42 -5.94 -19.91
CA GLU A 36 -0.30 -5.76 -21.19
C GLU A 36 -1.56 -6.64 -21.30
N CYS A 37 -1.59 -7.82 -20.68
CA CYS A 37 -2.79 -8.65 -20.65
C CYS A 37 -3.99 -7.96 -19.97
N TYR A 38 -3.74 -6.97 -19.13
CA TYR A 38 -4.78 -6.23 -18.39
C TYR A 38 -5.14 -4.88 -19.01
N ARG A 39 -4.53 -4.47 -20.12
CA ARG A 39 -4.70 -3.15 -20.75
C ARG A 39 -6.15 -2.75 -20.97
N ASN A 40 -6.99 -3.68 -21.35
CA ASN A 40 -8.40 -3.42 -21.64
C ASN A 40 -9.34 -3.59 -20.43
N HIS A 41 -8.80 -3.85 -19.24
CA HIS A 41 -9.62 -3.96 -18.06
C HIS A 41 -10.13 -2.57 -17.61
N PRO A 42 -11.44 -2.39 -17.32
CA PRO A 42 -12.04 -1.05 -17.11
C PRO A 42 -11.46 -0.29 -15.90
N ARG A 43 -10.87 -0.97 -14.92
CA ARG A 43 -10.23 -0.36 -13.75
C ARG A 43 -8.76 0.03 -14.00
N ILE A 44 -8.11 -0.48 -15.07
CA ILE A 44 -6.74 -0.10 -15.44
C ILE A 44 -6.79 1.23 -16.20
N ARG A 45 -6.23 2.27 -15.60
CA ARG A 45 -6.17 3.62 -16.20
C ARG A 45 -4.89 3.83 -16.97
N HIS A 46 -3.77 3.39 -16.42
CA HIS A 46 -2.46 3.59 -17.03
C HIS A 46 -1.59 2.33 -16.87
N ILE A 47 -0.83 2.03 -17.90
CA ILE A 47 0.30 1.10 -17.87
C ILE A 47 1.51 1.91 -18.33
N VAL A 48 2.49 2.08 -17.45
CA VAL A 48 3.68 2.90 -17.70
C VAL A 48 4.92 2.06 -17.46
N CYS A 49 5.71 1.89 -18.50
CA CYS A 49 7.00 1.21 -18.45
C CYS A 49 8.12 2.25 -18.64
N ASN A 50 9.09 2.26 -17.76
CA ASN A 50 10.26 3.14 -17.89
C ASN A 50 11.24 2.55 -18.89
N ASP A 51 11.86 3.43 -19.69
CA ASP A 51 12.95 3.05 -20.61
C ASP A 51 14.27 2.77 -19.86
N ARG A 52 14.39 3.28 -18.63
CA ARG A 52 15.54 3.06 -17.75
C ARG A 52 15.05 2.86 -16.31
N ASN A 53 15.73 1.99 -15.58
CA ASN A 53 15.48 1.81 -14.15
C ASN A 53 15.80 3.09 -13.39
N SER A 54 14.85 3.56 -12.58
CA SER A 54 14.97 4.80 -11.79
C SER A 54 15.90 4.65 -10.59
N GLY A 55 16.14 3.42 -10.15
CA GLY A 55 16.92 3.09 -8.95
C GLY A 55 16.22 3.47 -7.63
N SER A 56 14.94 3.85 -7.67
CA SER A 56 14.20 4.30 -6.48
C SER A 56 12.73 3.87 -6.54
N ALA A 57 12.29 3.13 -5.54
CA ALA A 57 10.87 2.81 -5.36
C ALA A 57 10.03 4.09 -5.20
N PHE A 58 10.54 5.12 -4.52
CA PHE A 58 9.86 6.39 -4.34
C PHE A 58 9.61 7.12 -5.67
N SER A 59 10.56 7.09 -6.59
CA SER A 59 10.34 7.65 -7.94
C SER A 59 9.15 6.99 -8.63
N GLN A 60 8.96 5.68 -8.46
CA GLN A 60 7.80 4.97 -8.99
C GLN A 60 6.52 5.34 -8.23
N TRP A 61 6.57 5.39 -6.90
CA TRP A 61 5.40 5.78 -6.09
C TRP A 61 4.89 7.16 -6.49
N TYR A 62 5.75 8.18 -6.53
CA TYR A 62 5.36 9.55 -6.88
C TYR A 62 4.89 9.69 -8.33
N LYS A 63 5.46 8.90 -9.26
CA LYS A 63 4.92 8.80 -10.62
C LYS A 63 3.49 8.25 -10.60
N GLY A 64 3.23 7.20 -9.82
CA GLY A 64 1.90 6.64 -9.63
C GLY A 64 0.93 7.63 -9.01
N PHE A 65 1.34 8.34 -7.94
CA PHE A 65 0.51 9.34 -7.28
C PHE A 65 0.09 10.48 -8.21
N ALA A 66 0.98 10.90 -9.12
CA ALA A 66 0.69 11.93 -10.12
C ALA A 66 -0.31 11.48 -11.19
N LEU A 67 -0.42 10.18 -11.44
CA LEU A 67 -1.30 9.59 -12.46
C LEU A 67 -2.68 9.20 -11.90
N THR A 68 -2.85 9.16 -10.58
CA THR A 68 -4.10 8.79 -9.92
C THR A 68 -4.88 10.01 -9.47
N GLN A 69 -6.21 9.88 -9.32
CA GLN A 69 -7.13 10.96 -8.95
C GLN A 69 -7.92 10.67 -7.67
N GLY A 70 -7.98 9.41 -7.22
CA GLY A 70 -8.74 9.01 -6.04
C GLY A 70 -8.32 9.73 -4.76
N ASP A 71 -9.26 9.90 -3.81
CA ASP A 71 -9.02 10.53 -2.50
C ASP A 71 -8.14 9.68 -1.59
N TYR A 72 -8.10 8.39 -1.83
CA TYR A 72 -7.28 7.41 -1.11
C TYR A 72 -6.26 6.77 -2.04
N ILE A 73 -5.12 6.43 -1.49
CA ILE A 73 -4.01 5.80 -2.22
C ILE A 73 -3.65 4.48 -1.55
N TRP A 74 -3.50 3.46 -2.37
CA TRP A 74 -2.94 2.17 -1.99
C TRP A 74 -1.72 1.86 -2.83
N ILE A 75 -0.58 1.63 -2.18
CA ILE A 75 0.66 1.17 -2.84
C ILE A 75 0.63 -0.35 -2.84
N ALA A 76 0.55 -0.94 -4.02
CA ALA A 76 0.37 -2.37 -4.23
C ALA A 76 1.66 -2.98 -4.81
N GLU A 77 2.59 -3.42 -3.95
CA GLU A 77 3.88 -3.99 -4.35
C GLU A 77 3.70 -5.34 -5.04
N SER A 78 4.55 -5.63 -6.03
CA SER A 78 4.35 -6.69 -7.04
C SER A 78 4.45 -8.13 -6.52
N ASP A 79 5.01 -8.33 -5.34
CA ASP A 79 5.28 -9.62 -4.70
C ASP A 79 4.32 -9.95 -3.54
N ASP A 80 3.35 -9.06 -3.29
CA ASP A 80 2.29 -9.26 -2.31
C ASP A 80 0.96 -9.68 -2.95
N PHE A 81 -0.02 -10.01 -2.13
CA PHE A 81 -1.44 -10.12 -2.52
C PHE A 81 -2.34 -9.73 -1.34
N ALA A 82 -3.61 -9.46 -1.60
CA ALA A 82 -4.54 -8.99 -0.58
C ALA A 82 -5.85 -9.79 -0.59
N ASP A 83 -6.46 -9.92 0.58
CA ASP A 83 -7.83 -10.41 0.72
C ASP A 83 -8.80 -9.48 0.00
N PRO A 84 -9.87 -9.99 -0.63
CA PRO A 84 -10.86 -9.15 -1.32
C PRO A 84 -11.49 -8.05 -0.46
N ALA A 85 -11.56 -8.21 0.85
CA ALA A 85 -12.13 -7.24 1.78
C ALA A 85 -11.14 -6.15 2.24
N PHE A 86 -9.86 -6.19 1.81
CA PHE A 86 -8.83 -5.29 2.31
C PHE A 86 -9.18 -3.81 2.11
N LEU A 87 -9.52 -3.40 0.88
CA LEU A 87 -9.87 -2.01 0.60
C LEU A 87 -11.14 -1.58 1.33
N GLU A 88 -12.19 -2.41 1.31
CA GLU A 88 -13.44 -2.12 2.00
C GLU A 88 -13.21 -1.83 3.49
N ARG A 89 -12.37 -2.65 4.16
CA ARG A 89 -12.07 -2.47 5.58
C ARG A 89 -11.23 -1.22 5.86
N CYS A 90 -10.24 -0.91 5.02
CA CYS A 90 -9.41 0.27 5.17
C CYS A 90 -10.19 1.55 4.86
N VAL A 91 -10.94 1.58 3.76
CA VAL A 91 -11.74 2.76 3.35
C VAL A 91 -12.83 3.05 4.38
N ALA A 92 -13.51 2.03 4.93
CA ALA A 92 -14.49 2.23 6.00
C ALA A 92 -13.91 2.97 7.23
N GLU A 93 -12.64 2.73 7.59
CA GLU A 93 -11.98 3.44 8.69
C GLU A 93 -11.63 4.89 8.32
N LEU A 94 -11.23 5.13 7.06
CA LEU A 94 -10.94 6.46 6.56
C LEU A 94 -12.22 7.31 6.44
N ASP A 95 -13.32 6.73 5.96
CA ASP A 95 -14.62 7.42 5.82
C ASP A 95 -15.26 7.73 7.17
N ALA A 96 -15.12 6.81 8.15
CA ALA A 96 -15.70 6.98 9.48
C ALA A 96 -15.07 8.14 10.30
N ASP A 97 -13.84 8.54 9.96
CA ASP A 97 -13.14 9.62 10.68
C ASP A 97 -12.37 10.49 9.68
N PRO A 98 -12.84 11.70 9.37
CA PRO A 98 -12.15 12.64 8.47
C PRO A 98 -10.72 13.01 8.91
N ALA A 99 -10.41 12.87 10.22
CA ALA A 99 -9.06 13.06 10.74
C ALA A 99 -8.16 11.82 10.58
N CYS A 100 -8.71 10.66 10.19
CA CYS A 100 -7.94 9.48 9.89
C CYS A 100 -7.22 9.64 8.55
N VAL A 101 -5.90 9.62 8.55
CA VAL A 101 -5.06 9.81 7.35
C VAL A 101 -4.49 8.52 6.81
N VAL A 102 -4.42 7.47 7.63
CA VAL A 102 -3.99 6.13 7.20
C VAL A 102 -4.73 5.05 7.99
N ALA A 103 -5.20 4.04 7.26
CA ALA A 103 -5.71 2.79 7.79
C ALA A 103 -4.83 1.65 7.30
N HIS A 104 -4.42 0.75 8.20
CA HIS A 104 -3.61 -0.40 7.83
C HIS A 104 -4.13 -1.67 8.51
N THR A 105 -3.87 -2.81 7.89
CA THR A 105 -4.24 -4.13 8.40
C THR A 105 -3.03 -4.85 8.98
N LEU A 106 -3.22 -6.09 9.41
CA LEU A 106 -2.11 -7.01 9.61
C LEU A 106 -1.76 -7.69 8.28
N SER A 107 -0.51 -8.12 8.14
CA SER A 107 -0.07 -8.96 7.03
C SER A 107 0.16 -10.39 7.48
N ARG A 108 -0.06 -11.32 6.56
CA ARG A 108 0.26 -12.73 6.71
C ARG A 108 1.39 -13.08 5.77
N THR A 109 2.49 -13.53 6.33
CA THR A 109 3.60 -14.03 5.52
C THR A 109 3.29 -15.43 5.00
N VAL A 110 3.54 -15.67 3.73
CA VAL A 110 3.40 -16.98 3.08
C VAL A 110 4.72 -17.40 2.45
N ASP A 111 4.94 -18.71 2.30
CA ASP A 111 6.05 -19.24 1.53
C ASP A 111 5.77 -19.21 0.01
N ALA A 112 6.74 -19.70 -0.77
CA ALA A 112 6.61 -19.75 -2.23
C ALA A 112 5.44 -20.62 -2.73
N ASP A 113 4.95 -21.55 -1.91
CA ASP A 113 3.79 -22.41 -2.17
C ASP A 113 2.47 -21.76 -1.70
N GLY A 114 2.52 -20.53 -1.15
CA GLY A 114 1.36 -19.83 -0.61
C GLY A 114 0.92 -20.31 0.77
N ARG A 115 1.73 -21.13 1.47
CA ARG A 115 1.39 -21.63 2.82
C ARG A 115 1.75 -20.59 3.86
N PRO A 116 0.81 -20.24 4.77
CA PRO A 116 1.09 -19.28 5.82
C PRO A 116 2.19 -19.77 6.75
N PHE A 117 3.13 -18.91 7.08
CA PHE A 117 4.09 -19.16 8.14
C PHE A 117 4.19 -17.98 9.11
N GLY A 118 4.67 -18.23 10.31
CA GLY A 118 4.68 -17.23 11.36
C GLY A 118 3.36 -17.11 12.11
N LYS A 119 3.33 -16.22 13.12
CA LYS A 119 2.15 -15.98 13.95
C LYS A 119 1.62 -14.58 13.69
N VAL A 120 0.38 -14.48 13.22
CA VAL A 120 -0.36 -13.21 13.21
C VAL A 120 -0.88 -12.97 14.62
N ARG A 121 -0.46 -11.89 15.26
CA ARG A 121 -0.93 -11.52 16.60
C ARG A 121 -2.20 -10.68 16.49
N HIS A 122 -3.32 -11.25 16.89
CA HIS A 122 -4.55 -10.49 17.09
C HIS A 122 -4.53 -9.82 18.47
N ALA A 123 -4.89 -8.54 18.52
CA ALA A 123 -4.89 -7.78 19.77
C ALA A 123 -6.21 -7.91 20.58
N GLY A 124 -7.10 -8.84 20.22
CA GLY A 124 -8.40 -9.02 20.86
C GLY A 124 -9.41 -7.88 20.64
N ARG A 125 -9.01 -6.82 19.94
CA ARG A 125 -9.87 -5.72 19.50
C ARG A 125 -9.90 -5.68 17.98
N PRO A 126 -11.06 -5.46 17.36
CA PRO A 126 -11.15 -5.46 15.90
C PRO A 126 -10.41 -4.28 15.26
N VAL A 127 -10.38 -3.12 15.92
CA VAL A 127 -9.74 -1.89 15.43
C VAL A 127 -9.12 -1.09 16.58
N ARG A 128 -7.97 -0.50 16.33
CA ARG A 128 -7.32 0.49 17.21
C ARG A 128 -7.23 1.82 16.45
N ARG A 129 -7.81 2.87 17.00
CA ARG A 129 -7.70 4.24 16.48
C ARG A 129 -6.84 5.07 17.41
N MET A 130 -5.88 5.77 16.86
CA MET A 130 -4.86 6.49 17.63
C MET A 130 -4.50 7.82 16.96
N ASP A 131 -4.15 8.81 17.78
CA ASP A 131 -3.47 10.02 17.31
C ASP A 131 -2.13 9.66 16.65
N GLY A 132 -1.82 10.29 15.51
CA GLY A 132 -0.67 9.89 14.70
C GLY A 132 0.67 10.13 15.38
N ARG A 133 0.82 11.23 16.14
CA ARG A 133 2.05 11.47 16.94
C ARG A 133 2.24 10.37 17.97
N THR A 134 1.15 9.96 18.62
CA THR A 134 1.19 8.85 19.59
C THR A 134 1.54 7.54 18.89
N PHE A 135 0.99 7.30 17.69
CA PHE A 135 1.32 6.12 16.88
C PHE A 135 2.80 6.09 16.49
N VAL A 136 3.35 7.20 16.00
CA VAL A 136 4.78 7.32 15.69
C VAL A 136 5.63 7.00 16.92
N LEU A 137 5.38 7.66 18.05
CA LEU A 137 6.19 7.50 19.26
C LEU A 137 6.12 6.09 19.89
N ARG A 138 4.95 5.45 19.86
CA ARG A 138 4.74 4.15 20.54
C ARG A 138 4.92 2.94 19.64
N HIS A 139 4.73 3.10 18.34
CA HIS A 139 4.69 2.01 17.37
C HIS A 139 5.77 2.14 16.30
N LEU A 140 5.83 3.24 15.55
CA LEU A 140 6.80 3.35 14.46
C LEU A 140 8.24 3.54 14.96
N LEU A 141 8.52 4.37 15.96
CA LEU A 141 9.88 4.55 16.48
C LEU A 141 10.44 3.31 17.21
N ARG A 142 9.58 2.43 17.70
CA ARG A 142 10.01 1.22 18.42
C ARG A 142 10.19 0.01 17.51
N ARG A 143 9.34 -0.05 16.50
CA ARG A 143 9.34 -1.10 15.47
C ARG A 143 8.54 -0.60 14.28
N ASN A 144 8.90 -0.98 13.07
CA ASN A 144 8.11 -0.66 11.90
C ASN A 144 6.79 -1.45 11.93
N GLU A 145 5.69 -0.84 12.38
CA GLU A 145 4.37 -1.52 12.44
C GLU A 145 3.68 -1.53 11.07
N ILE A 146 4.04 -0.59 10.16
CA ILE A 146 3.66 -0.62 8.74
C ILE A 146 4.91 -1.03 7.95
N TYR A 147 5.27 -2.30 8.04
CA TYR A 147 6.53 -2.84 7.49
C TYR A 147 6.45 -3.24 6.01
N ASN A 148 5.29 -3.15 5.41
CA ASN A 148 5.01 -3.42 4.01
C ASN A 148 4.05 -2.35 3.50
N ALA A 149 4.37 -1.69 2.40
CA ALA A 149 3.54 -0.62 1.85
C ALA A 149 2.15 -1.11 1.43
N SER A 150 2.06 -2.36 0.99
CA SER A 150 0.81 -2.97 0.53
C SER A 150 -0.24 -3.18 1.63
N MET A 151 0.15 -3.12 2.93
CA MET A 151 -0.76 -3.32 4.04
C MET A 151 -1.53 -2.08 4.47
N ALA A 152 -1.34 -0.93 3.81
CA ALA A 152 -1.90 0.35 4.21
C ALA A 152 -2.56 1.10 3.05
N VAL A 153 -3.66 1.79 3.37
CA VAL A 153 -4.34 2.77 2.52
C VAL A 153 -4.27 4.12 3.21
N PHE A 154 -3.94 5.18 2.51
CA PHE A 154 -3.82 6.50 3.10
C PHE A 154 -4.54 7.57 2.29
N ARG A 155 -4.84 8.67 2.96
CA ARG A 155 -5.52 9.83 2.36
C ARG A 155 -4.53 10.60 1.49
N ARG A 156 -4.90 10.91 0.23
CA ARG A 156 -4.08 11.71 -0.69
C ARG A 156 -3.64 13.05 -0.08
N SER A 157 -4.50 13.70 0.69
CA SER A 157 -4.18 14.97 1.37
C SER A 157 -3.04 14.85 2.40
N ALA A 158 -2.69 13.62 2.82
CA ALA A 158 -1.58 13.36 3.74
C ALA A 158 -0.31 12.91 3.01
N LEU A 159 -0.27 13.01 1.67
CA LEU A 159 0.92 12.67 0.89
C LEU A 159 2.08 13.62 1.23
N PRO A 160 3.23 13.12 1.72
CA PRO A 160 4.40 13.96 1.96
C PRO A 160 4.96 14.53 0.64
N ALA A 161 5.70 15.62 0.72
CA ALA A 161 6.44 16.13 -0.44
C ALA A 161 7.55 15.15 -0.85
N PRO A 162 7.84 14.96 -2.16
CA PRO A 162 8.85 14.02 -2.65
C PRO A 162 10.21 14.19 -1.97
N GLU A 163 10.65 15.44 -1.84
CA GLU A 163 11.95 15.83 -1.28
C GLU A 163 12.11 15.37 0.19
N ALA A 164 11.00 15.26 0.92
CA ALA A 164 11.03 14.78 2.29
C ALA A 164 11.32 13.27 2.39
N CYS A 165 11.01 12.50 1.36
CA CYS A 165 11.17 11.04 1.36
C CYS A 165 12.52 10.57 0.80
N GLU A 166 13.21 11.38 0.01
CA GLU A 166 14.49 11.06 -0.61
C GLU A 166 15.69 11.12 0.38
N VAL A 167 15.44 11.55 1.61
CA VAL A 167 16.50 11.73 2.64
C VAL A 167 17.17 10.42 3.03
N PHE A 168 16.44 9.30 2.97
CA PHE A 168 16.93 7.99 3.41
C PHE A 168 17.07 7.01 2.24
N ARG A 169 18.28 6.53 2.02
CA ARG A 169 18.55 5.46 1.04
C ARG A 169 17.97 4.10 1.49
N TYR A 170 17.93 3.87 2.81
CA TYR A 170 17.38 2.66 3.43
C TYR A 170 16.29 3.05 4.42
N ALA A 171 15.25 2.22 4.57
CA ALA A 171 14.11 2.46 5.45
C ALA A 171 13.33 3.77 5.17
N GLY A 172 13.37 4.25 3.92
CA GLY A 172 12.64 5.43 3.51
C GLY A 172 11.11 5.23 3.56
N ASP A 173 10.66 4.02 3.28
CA ASP A 173 9.27 3.60 3.45
C ASP A 173 8.79 3.75 4.90
N TRP A 174 9.59 3.36 5.86
CA TRP A 174 9.31 3.56 7.28
C TRP A 174 9.17 5.05 7.63
N TYR A 175 10.07 5.89 7.12
CA TYR A 175 10.02 7.33 7.30
C TYR A 175 8.80 7.95 6.60
N PHE A 176 8.46 7.49 5.40
CA PHE A 176 7.24 7.89 4.69
C PHE A 176 5.99 7.69 5.56
N TRP A 177 5.85 6.51 6.18
CA TRP A 177 4.72 6.24 7.05
C TRP A 177 4.69 7.08 8.33
N MET A 178 5.86 7.48 8.86
CA MET A 178 5.91 8.46 9.96
C MET A 178 5.37 9.81 9.51
N LEU A 179 5.78 10.30 8.34
CA LEU A 179 5.31 11.58 7.79
C LEU A 179 3.80 11.57 7.52
N VAL A 180 3.27 10.50 6.94
CA VAL A 180 1.83 10.34 6.73
C VAL A 180 1.09 10.32 8.08
N ALA A 181 1.53 9.51 9.03
CA ALA A 181 0.89 9.37 10.33
C ALA A 181 0.84 10.71 11.12
N LEU A 182 1.87 11.52 11.02
CA LEU A 182 1.95 12.83 11.70
C LEU A 182 0.92 13.86 11.19
N GLN A 183 0.29 13.60 10.03
CA GLN A 183 -0.73 14.50 9.48
C GLN A 183 -2.13 14.34 10.12
N GLY A 184 -2.36 13.27 10.92
CA GLY A 184 -3.68 13.06 11.49
C GLY A 184 -3.76 11.84 12.41
N ARG A 185 -4.81 11.06 12.29
CA ARG A 185 -5.05 9.84 13.07
C ARG A 185 -4.74 8.59 12.26
N VAL A 186 -4.46 7.50 12.96
CA VAL A 186 -4.14 6.19 12.39
C VAL A 186 -5.14 5.15 12.88
N SER A 187 -5.68 4.35 11.96
CA SER A 187 -6.49 3.18 12.27
C SER A 187 -5.72 1.90 11.98
N THR A 188 -5.63 1.00 12.96
CA THR A 188 -5.10 -0.36 12.79
C THR A 188 -6.25 -1.35 12.83
N VAL A 189 -6.51 -2.03 11.73
CA VAL A 189 -7.48 -3.13 11.61
C VAL A 189 -6.74 -4.43 11.93
N PHE A 190 -7.09 -5.11 13.01
CA PHE A 190 -6.39 -6.32 13.45
C PHE A 190 -6.87 -7.58 12.71
N GLU A 191 -7.05 -7.47 11.41
CA GLU A 191 -7.37 -8.55 10.48
C GLU A 191 -6.19 -8.73 9.52
N PRO A 192 -5.75 -9.97 9.24
CA PRO A 192 -4.64 -10.23 8.32
C PRO A 192 -5.16 -10.27 6.87
N LEU A 193 -5.32 -9.10 6.27
CA LEU A 193 -5.91 -8.93 4.94
C LEU A 193 -4.88 -8.62 3.84
N ASN A 194 -3.61 -8.55 4.22
CA ASN A 194 -2.49 -8.40 3.28
C ASN A 194 -1.52 -9.56 3.40
#